data_02f49f0a90ce36504a209ecc91f2296d
#
_entry.id   02f49f0a90ce36504a209ecc91f2296d
#
_cell.length_a   1.000
_cell.length_b   1.000
_cell.length_c   1.000
_cell.angle_alpha   90.00
_cell.angle_beta   90.00
_cell.angle_gamma   90.00
#
_symmetry.space_group_name_H-M   'P 1'
#
loop_
_entity.id
_entity.type
_entity.pdbx_description
1 polymer ?
#
loop_
_entity_poly.entity_id
_entity_poly.type
_entity_poly.pdbx_seq_one_letter_code
_entity_poly.pdbx_strand_id
1 'polypeptide(L)'
;MIFKIIKKNNQSGLSLLESLVAVVVFILGLAGIYMMSTLSNRAMISSIERDKLNMVSAMVIESMTIDTANIATYDNTDCYQSTSGSSLNERNRQKWAKKYKKIIEARDSSGNVINQDKEGSEDCKVEVKEITGENAHMITIIMTRKDGKKIQISKRINK
;
A
#
# COMPACT_ATOMS: atom_id res chain seq x y z
N MET A 1 77.21 -31.73 1.99
CA MET A 1 76.40 -31.61 0.74
C MET A 1 74.98 -31.33 1.16
N ILE A 2 74.53 -30.09 1.04
CA ILE A 2 73.15 -29.69 1.40
C ILE A 2 72.35 -29.54 0.13
N PHE A 3 71.43 -30.48 -0.13
CA PHE A 3 70.49 -30.40 -1.25
C PHE A 3 69.40 -29.38 -0.91
N LYS A 4 69.47 -28.23 -1.54
CA LYS A 4 68.42 -27.19 -1.47
C LYS A 4 67.28 -27.57 -2.41
N ILE A 5 66.23 -28.14 -1.85
CA ILE A 5 64.99 -28.45 -2.63
C ILE A 5 64.33 -27.12 -2.98
N ILE A 6 64.48 -26.69 -4.21
CA ILE A 6 63.77 -25.55 -4.75
C ILE A 6 62.31 -25.99 -4.99
N LYS A 7 61.41 -25.60 -4.09
CA LYS A 7 59.96 -25.79 -4.25
C LYS A 7 59.52 -24.89 -5.40
N LYS A 8 59.31 -25.50 -6.58
CA LYS A 8 58.79 -24.83 -7.75
C LYS A 8 57.35 -24.47 -7.47
N ASN A 9 57.04 -23.22 -7.11
CA ASN A 9 55.68 -22.70 -7.03
C ASN A 9 55.11 -22.65 -8.44
N ASN A 10 54.29 -23.63 -8.79
CA ASN A 10 53.45 -23.56 -9.96
C ASN A 10 52.36 -22.49 -9.71
N GLN A 11 52.68 -21.25 -9.97
CA GLN A 11 51.67 -20.21 -10.16
C GLN A 11 51.09 -20.42 -11.55
N SER A 12 50.06 -21.25 -11.67
CA SER A 12 49.18 -21.29 -12.84
C SER A 12 48.43 -19.94 -12.87
N GLY A 13 48.93 -19.02 -13.69
CA GLY A 13 48.21 -17.79 -13.96
C GLY A 13 46.83 -18.14 -14.53
N LEU A 14 45.77 -17.59 -13.93
CA LEU A 14 44.44 -17.64 -14.49
C LEU A 14 44.52 -17.26 -15.98
N SER A 15 44.00 -18.09 -16.85
CA SER A 15 43.95 -17.78 -18.27
C SER A 15 43.06 -16.52 -18.44
N LEU A 16 43.41 -15.69 -19.42
CA LEU A 16 42.66 -14.46 -19.70
C LEU A 16 41.15 -14.76 -19.96
N LEU A 17 40.88 -15.90 -20.53
CA LEU A 17 39.51 -16.41 -20.77
C LEU A 17 38.79 -16.76 -19.45
N GLU A 18 39.46 -17.35 -18.48
CA GLU A 18 38.92 -17.71 -17.18
C GLU A 18 38.57 -16.43 -16.32
N SER A 19 39.43 -15.44 -16.39
CA SER A 19 39.14 -14.16 -15.74
C SER A 19 37.95 -13.44 -16.39
N LEU A 20 37.80 -13.50 -17.71
CA LEU A 20 36.70 -12.89 -18.42
C LEU A 20 35.37 -13.58 -18.07
N VAL A 21 35.36 -14.92 -18.03
CA VAL A 21 34.17 -15.69 -17.62
C VAL A 21 33.78 -15.37 -16.17
N ALA A 22 34.78 -15.30 -15.27
CA ALA A 22 34.52 -14.97 -13.87
C ALA A 22 33.86 -13.59 -13.70
N VAL A 23 34.31 -12.58 -14.45
CA VAL A 23 33.70 -11.24 -14.45
C VAL A 23 32.28 -11.25 -14.96
N VAL A 24 32.00 -11.98 -16.06
CA VAL A 24 30.64 -12.08 -16.60
C VAL A 24 29.70 -12.75 -15.60
N VAL A 25 30.11 -13.85 -14.98
CA VAL A 25 29.29 -14.54 -13.96
C VAL A 25 29.04 -13.64 -12.76
N PHE A 26 30.04 -12.88 -12.33
CA PHE A 26 29.92 -11.92 -11.23
C PHE A 26 28.89 -10.81 -11.54
N ILE A 27 28.97 -10.23 -12.75
CA ILE A 27 28.01 -9.19 -13.19
C ILE A 27 26.58 -9.74 -13.23
N LEU A 28 26.37 -10.95 -13.77
CA LEU A 28 25.06 -11.59 -13.80
C LEU A 28 24.52 -11.87 -12.39
N GLY A 29 25.38 -12.29 -11.48
CA GLY A 29 25.02 -12.49 -10.08
C GLY A 29 24.57 -11.18 -9.40
N LEU A 30 25.30 -10.09 -9.60
CA LEU A 30 24.93 -8.77 -9.05
C LEU A 30 23.62 -8.25 -9.66
N ALA A 31 23.41 -8.43 -10.97
CA ALA A 31 22.18 -8.05 -11.63
C ALA A 31 20.96 -8.79 -11.05
N GLY A 32 21.11 -10.08 -10.76
CA GLY A 32 20.06 -10.88 -10.09
C GLY A 32 19.70 -10.36 -8.69
N ILE A 33 20.69 -10.05 -7.87
CA ILE A 33 20.49 -9.48 -6.54
C ILE A 33 19.78 -8.12 -6.62
N TYR A 34 20.19 -7.27 -7.55
CA TYR A 34 19.56 -5.96 -7.75
C TYR A 34 18.08 -6.09 -8.16
N MET A 35 17.77 -7.00 -9.09
CA MET A 35 16.38 -7.27 -9.48
C MET A 35 15.53 -7.75 -8.29
N MET A 36 16.05 -8.67 -7.50
CA MET A 36 15.35 -9.20 -6.32
C MET A 36 15.08 -8.12 -5.28
N SER A 37 16.05 -7.24 -5.05
CA SER A 37 15.91 -6.10 -4.13
C SER A 37 14.82 -5.13 -4.60
N THR A 38 14.77 -4.79 -5.89
CA THR A 38 13.75 -3.88 -6.43
C THR A 38 12.35 -4.46 -6.36
N LEU A 39 12.18 -5.77 -6.63
CA LEU A 39 10.89 -6.46 -6.50
C LEU A 39 10.43 -6.52 -5.05
N SER A 40 11.32 -6.82 -4.11
CA SER A 40 11.04 -6.82 -2.67
C SER A 40 10.58 -5.45 -2.19
N ASN A 41 11.26 -4.38 -2.57
CA ASN A 41 10.89 -3.02 -2.21
C ASN A 41 9.49 -2.64 -2.75
N ARG A 42 9.17 -3.00 -3.99
CA ARG A 42 7.83 -2.76 -4.57
C ARG A 42 6.75 -3.53 -3.83
N ALA A 43 7.00 -4.78 -3.48
CA ALA A 43 6.06 -5.60 -2.70
C ALA A 43 5.83 -5.00 -1.31
N MET A 44 6.90 -4.56 -0.64
CA MET A 44 6.82 -3.91 0.67
C MET A 44 6.01 -2.61 0.63
N ILE A 45 6.26 -1.73 -0.34
CA ILE A 45 5.51 -0.47 -0.50
C ILE A 45 4.01 -0.78 -0.74
N SER A 46 3.71 -1.75 -1.60
CA SER A 46 2.34 -2.19 -1.88
C SER A 46 1.63 -2.75 -0.63
N SER A 47 2.34 -3.49 0.22
CA SER A 47 1.82 -4.00 1.49
C SER A 47 1.51 -2.86 2.47
N ILE A 48 2.46 -1.94 2.66
CA ILE A 48 2.28 -0.78 3.55
C ILE A 48 1.08 0.07 3.11
N GLU A 49 0.91 0.30 1.81
CA GLU A 49 -0.23 1.04 1.29
C GLU A 49 -1.56 0.33 1.60
N ARG A 50 -1.62 -0.98 1.38
CA ARG A 50 -2.79 -1.79 1.72
C ARG A 50 -3.12 -1.72 3.21
N ASP A 51 -2.12 -1.82 4.08
CA ASP A 51 -2.31 -1.75 5.53
C ASP A 51 -2.83 -0.38 5.98
N LYS A 52 -2.33 0.69 5.37
CA LYS A 52 -2.84 2.04 5.63
C LYS A 52 -4.31 2.20 5.22
N LEU A 53 -4.70 1.65 4.06
CA LEU A 53 -6.09 1.68 3.61
C LEU A 53 -7.00 0.82 4.50
N ASN A 54 -6.53 -0.35 4.93
CA ASN A 54 -7.25 -1.18 5.91
C ASN A 54 -7.45 -0.45 7.24
N MET A 55 -6.46 0.31 7.70
CA MET A 55 -6.58 1.11 8.93
C MET A 55 -7.63 2.21 8.79
N VAL A 56 -7.71 2.88 7.63
CA VAL A 56 -8.75 3.89 7.40
C VAL A 56 -10.12 3.25 7.32
N SER A 57 -10.28 2.13 6.63
CA SER A 57 -11.56 1.43 6.55
C SER A 57 -12.03 0.94 7.93
N ALA A 58 -11.12 0.45 8.77
CA ALA A 58 -11.45 0.07 10.14
C ALA A 58 -11.95 1.29 10.95
N MET A 59 -11.29 2.44 10.82
CA MET A 59 -11.71 3.69 11.48
C MET A 59 -13.10 4.16 10.99
N VAL A 60 -13.38 4.05 9.69
CA VAL A 60 -14.69 4.37 9.12
C VAL A 60 -15.76 3.46 9.72
N ILE A 61 -15.55 2.15 9.68
CA ILE A 61 -16.48 1.16 10.22
C ILE A 61 -16.72 1.37 11.73
N GLU A 62 -15.66 1.64 12.50
CA GLU A 62 -15.77 1.88 13.93
C GLU A 62 -16.61 3.12 14.23
N SER A 63 -16.36 4.22 13.52
CA SER A 63 -17.14 5.45 13.69
C SER A 63 -18.61 5.29 13.32
N MET A 64 -18.93 4.47 12.29
CA MET A 64 -20.30 4.13 11.93
C MET A 64 -20.95 3.18 12.94
N THR A 65 -20.17 2.30 13.56
CA THR A 65 -20.67 1.40 14.62
C THR A 65 -21.08 2.17 15.88
N ILE A 66 -20.41 3.28 16.15
CA ILE A 66 -20.78 4.16 17.28
C ILE A 66 -22.04 4.96 16.96
N ASP A 67 -22.27 5.30 15.71
CA ASP A 67 -23.41 6.11 15.24
C ASP A 67 -24.46 5.25 14.49
N THR A 68 -24.84 4.13 15.11
CA THR A 68 -25.78 3.16 14.48
C THR A 68 -27.14 3.77 14.17
N ALA A 69 -27.59 4.75 14.97
CA ALA A 69 -28.88 5.43 14.76
C ALA A 69 -28.92 6.19 13.41
N ASN A 70 -27.79 6.69 12.95
CA ASN A 70 -27.69 7.48 11.73
C ASN A 70 -26.96 6.73 10.60
N ILE A 71 -26.80 5.42 10.72
CA ILE A 71 -25.98 4.61 9.80
C ILE A 71 -26.40 4.76 8.33
N ALA A 72 -27.70 4.88 8.07
CA ALA A 72 -28.25 5.08 6.73
C ALA A 72 -27.83 6.41 6.09
N THR A 73 -27.49 7.42 6.89
CA THR A 73 -27.07 8.74 6.38
C THR A 73 -25.65 8.70 5.79
N TYR A 74 -24.90 7.63 6.05
CA TYR A 74 -23.58 7.42 5.49
C TYR A 74 -23.60 6.71 4.14
N ASP A 75 -24.79 6.25 3.68
CA ASP A 75 -24.89 5.58 2.40
C ASP A 75 -24.46 6.49 1.25
N ASN A 76 -23.80 5.89 0.28
CA ASN A 76 -23.30 6.58 -0.91
C ASN A 76 -22.38 7.78 -0.63
N THR A 77 -21.70 7.76 0.52
CA THR A 77 -20.80 8.82 0.94
C THR A 77 -19.43 8.62 0.33
N ASP A 78 -18.90 9.69 -0.23
CA ASP A 78 -17.50 9.77 -0.63
C ASP A 78 -16.64 10.05 0.61
N CYS A 79 -15.66 9.17 0.89
CA CYS A 79 -14.74 9.37 2.03
C CYS A 79 -13.80 10.57 1.84
N TYR A 80 -13.77 11.15 0.64
CA TYR A 80 -12.88 12.25 0.30
C TYR A 80 -13.56 13.63 0.49
N GLN A 81 -14.89 13.70 0.41
CA GLN A 81 -15.60 14.96 0.57
C GLN A 81 -15.58 15.44 2.01
N SER A 82 -14.94 16.58 2.22
CA SER A 82 -15.03 17.31 3.48
C SER A 82 -16.32 18.10 3.51
N THR A 83 -17.27 17.67 4.33
CA THR A 83 -18.46 18.46 4.65
C THR A 83 -18.16 19.38 5.84
N SER A 84 -18.57 20.64 5.77
CA SER A 84 -18.46 21.57 6.89
C SER A 84 -19.75 21.56 7.70
N GLY A 85 -19.71 20.94 8.87
CA GLY A 85 -20.86 20.90 9.76
C GLY A 85 -20.51 20.48 11.18
N SER A 86 -21.46 20.67 12.10
CA SER A 86 -21.27 20.39 13.54
C SER A 86 -21.85 19.05 13.98
N SER A 87 -22.60 18.36 13.11
CA SER A 87 -23.16 17.04 13.42
C SER A 87 -22.09 15.97 13.59
N LEU A 88 -22.41 14.90 14.30
CA LEU A 88 -21.48 13.78 14.50
C LEU A 88 -21.08 13.15 13.18
N ASN A 89 -22.03 12.95 12.28
CA ASN A 89 -21.85 12.44 10.94
C ASN A 89 -20.83 13.30 10.15
N GLU A 90 -21.02 14.61 10.09
CA GLU A 90 -20.12 15.52 9.37
C GLU A 90 -18.71 15.54 9.96
N ARG A 91 -18.59 15.53 11.30
CA ARG A 91 -17.28 15.42 11.96
C ARG A 91 -16.57 14.10 11.63
N ASN A 92 -17.30 13.00 11.55
CA ASN A 92 -16.74 11.72 11.16
C ASN A 92 -16.25 11.76 9.70
N ARG A 93 -17.06 12.29 8.78
CA ARG A 93 -16.67 12.48 7.36
C ARG A 93 -15.43 13.35 7.22
N GLN A 94 -15.32 14.44 7.96
CA GLN A 94 -14.11 15.28 7.96
C GLN A 94 -12.86 14.52 8.42
N LYS A 95 -12.99 13.71 9.49
CA LYS A 95 -11.88 12.88 9.97
C LYS A 95 -11.44 11.85 8.89
N TRP A 96 -12.40 11.22 8.22
CA TRP A 96 -12.12 10.25 7.17
C TRP A 96 -11.43 10.91 5.99
N ALA A 97 -11.98 12.03 5.49
CA ALA A 97 -11.40 12.78 4.39
C ALA A 97 -9.95 13.20 4.69
N LYS A 98 -9.69 13.73 5.89
CA LYS A 98 -8.34 14.14 6.30
C LYS A 98 -7.37 12.96 6.34
N LYS A 99 -7.78 11.79 6.84
CA LYS A 99 -6.94 10.61 6.94
C LYS A 99 -6.69 9.97 5.57
N TYR A 100 -7.75 9.84 4.78
CA TYR A 100 -7.68 9.27 3.44
C TYR A 100 -6.80 10.13 2.52
N LYS A 101 -7.02 11.45 2.53
CA LYS A 101 -6.20 12.41 1.80
C LYS A 101 -4.71 12.27 2.13
N LYS A 102 -4.36 12.15 3.42
CA LYS A 102 -2.97 11.95 3.86
C LYS A 102 -2.34 10.66 3.33
N ILE A 103 -3.12 9.61 3.05
CA ILE A 103 -2.62 8.33 2.55
C ILE A 103 -2.46 8.35 1.04
N ILE A 104 -3.39 8.99 0.33
CA ILE A 104 -3.37 9.08 -1.15
C ILE A 104 -2.39 10.15 -1.61
N GLU A 105 -2.23 11.24 -0.88
CA GLU A 105 -1.20 12.24 -1.17
C GLU A 105 0.18 11.60 -1.12
N ALA A 106 0.55 10.91 -2.23
CA ALA A 106 1.92 10.52 -2.44
C ALA A 106 2.75 11.76 -2.67
N ARG A 107 3.73 11.97 -1.84
CA ARG A 107 4.76 12.97 -2.10
C ARG A 107 5.86 12.32 -2.93
N ASP A 108 6.35 13.05 -3.92
CA ASP A 108 7.58 12.68 -4.63
C ASP A 108 8.79 12.78 -3.70
N SER A 109 9.95 12.39 -4.19
CA SER A 109 11.22 12.52 -3.45
C SER A 109 11.57 13.95 -3.06
N SER A 110 10.91 14.95 -3.66
CA SER A 110 11.05 16.38 -3.40
C SER A 110 9.97 16.93 -2.47
N GLY A 111 9.04 16.08 -2.00
CA GLY A 111 7.97 16.47 -1.07
C GLY A 111 6.73 17.07 -1.74
N ASN A 112 6.66 17.12 -3.08
CA ASN A 112 5.51 17.63 -3.80
C ASN A 112 4.39 16.58 -3.87
N VAL A 113 3.13 17.04 -3.76
CA VAL A 113 1.97 16.16 -3.87
C VAL A 113 1.76 15.80 -5.35
N ILE A 114 1.91 14.51 -5.68
CA ILE A 114 1.88 14.00 -7.07
C ILE A 114 0.45 13.99 -7.66
N ASN A 115 -0.59 14.00 -6.82
CA ASN A 115 -1.99 13.89 -7.26
C ASN A 115 -2.86 15.02 -6.70
N GLN A 116 -2.68 16.26 -7.22
CA GLN A 116 -3.55 17.38 -6.85
C GLN A 116 -4.90 17.41 -7.59
N ASP A 117 -5.05 16.69 -8.72
CA ASP A 117 -6.09 16.98 -9.70
C ASP A 117 -7.25 15.96 -9.75
N LYS A 118 -7.38 15.07 -8.78
CA LYS A 118 -8.53 14.17 -8.71
C LYS A 118 -9.51 14.57 -7.61
N GLU A 119 -10.01 15.79 -7.69
CA GLU A 119 -11.28 16.12 -7.04
C GLU A 119 -12.41 15.36 -7.74
N GLY A 120 -13.12 14.53 -6.99
CA GLY A 120 -14.32 13.83 -7.47
C GLY A 120 -14.09 12.43 -7.99
N SER A 121 -13.03 11.76 -7.59
CA SER A 121 -12.84 10.37 -7.99
C SER A 121 -13.64 9.42 -7.11
N GLU A 122 -14.24 8.42 -7.74
CA GLU A 122 -14.87 7.24 -7.12
C GLU A 122 -13.86 6.41 -6.30
N ASP A 123 -12.81 7.04 -5.79
CA ASP A 123 -11.63 6.39 -5.22
C ASP A 123 -11.88 5.90 -3.78
N CYS A 124 -12.88 6.47 -3.10
CA CYS A 124 -13.34 5.95 -1.82
C CYS A 124 -14.85 6.17 -1.66
N LYS A 125 -15.60 5.08 -1.61
CA LYS A 125 -17.04 5.09 -1.48
C LYS A 125 -17.49 4.21 -0.33
N VAL A 126 -18.43 4.72 0.46
CA VAL A 126 -19.11 3.95 1.50
C VAL A 126 -20.51 3.61 1.00
N GLU A 127 -20.85 2.34 0.98
CA GLU A 127 -22.19 1.84 0.68
C GLU A 127 -22.76 1.17 1.93
N VAL A 128 -24.00 1.52 2.26
CA VAL A 128 -24.74 0.93 3.37
C VAL A 128 -25.97 0.25 2.82
N LYS A 129 -26.08 -1.06 3.00
CA LYS A 129 -27.25 -1.84 2.59
C LYS A 129 -27.93 -2.46 3.81
N GLU A 130 -29.23 -2.27 3.94
CA GLU A 130 -30.02 -2.95 4.94
C GLU A 130 -30.18 -4.43 4.56
N ILE A 131 -29.98 -5.33 5.52
CA ILE A 131 -30.15 -6.76 5.30
C ILE A 131 -31.61 -7.08 5.51
N THR A 132 -32.31 -7.44 4.43
CA THR A 132 -33.73 -7.76 4.44
C THR A 132 -34.05 -8.93 5.40
N GLY A 133 -34.95 -8.71 6.36
CA GLY A 133 -35.33 -9.71 7.35
C GLY A 133 -34.48 -9.77 8.61
N GLU A 134 -33.48 -8.92 8.74
CA GLU A 134 -32.61 -8.83 9.91
C GLU A 134 -32.44 -7.36 10.33
N ASN A 135 -32.37 -7.11 11.65
CA ASN A 135 -32.00 -5.78 12.17
C ASN A 135 -30.49 -5.55 12.02
N ALA A 136 -30.01 -5.58 10.79
CA ALA A 136 -28.60 -5.46 10.51
C ALA A 136 -28.35 -4.68 9.21
N HIS A 137 -27.21 -3.98 9.16
CA HIS A 137 -26.72 -3.30 7.98
C HIS A 137 -25.41 -3.92 7.51
N MET A 138 -25.24 -4.05 6.20
CA MET A 138 -23.98 -4.38 5.57
C MET A 138 -23.32 -3.08 5.13
N ILE A 139 -22.18 -2.78 5.73
CA ILE A 139 -21.35 -1.66 5.31
C ILE A 139 -20.29 -2.18 4.36
N THR A 140 -20.20 -1.59 3.20
CA THR A 140 -19.16 -1.89 2.21
C THR A 140 -18.37 -0.62 1.91
N ILE A 141 -17.06 -0.68 2.12
CA ILE A 141 -16.15 0.40 1.81
C ILE A 141 -15.32 -0.01 0.62
N ILE A 142 -15.38 0.79 -0.43
CA ILE A 142 -14.63 0.58 -1.67
C ILE A 142 -13.58 1.68 -1.74
N MET A 143 -12.30 1.32 -1.79
CA MET A 143 -11.18 2.26 -1.91
C MET A 143 -10.30 1.88 -3.08
N THR A 144 -9.87 2.87 -3.83
CA THR A 144 -8.94 2.69 -4.94
C THR A 144 -7.52 2.99 -4.50
N ARG A 145 -6.61 2.07 -4.80
CA ARG A 145 -5.18 2.22 -4.57
C ARG A 145 -4.54 3.09 -5.65
N LYS A 146 -3.30 3.54 -5.41
CA LYS A 146 -2.50 4.29 -6.39
C LYS A 146 -2.28 3.55 -7.71
N ASP A 147 -2.23 2.22 -7.66
CA ASP A 147 -2.08 1.36 -8.84
C ASP A 147 -3.42 1.12 -9.58
N GLY A 148 -4.50 1.80 -9.18
CA GLY A 148 -5.85 1.67 -9.76
C GLY A 148 -6.62 0.44 -9.29
N LYS A 149 -6.05 -0.42 -8.45
CA LYS A 149 -6.74 -1.58 -7.91
C LYS A 149 -7.70 -1.18 -6.81
N LYS A 150 -8.91 -1.73 -6.84
CA LYS A 150 -9.91 -1.49 -5.80
C LYS A 150 -9.76 -2.49 -4.65
N ILE A 151 -9.85 -1.98 -3.43
CA ILE A 151 -9.97 -2.76 -2.20
C ILE A 151 -11.39 -2.60 -1.72
N GLN A 152 -12.06 -3.71 -1.47
CA GLN A 152 -13.41 -3.74 -0.92
C GLN A 152 -13.39 -4.41 0.44
N ILE A 153 -13.94 -3.75 1.44
CA ILE A 153 -14.06 -4.27 2.80
C ILE A 153 -15.52 -4.18 3.18
N SER A 154 -16.10 -5.31 3.56
CA SER A 154 -17.49 -5.37 3.99
C SER A 154 -17.59 -5.87 5.42
N LYS A 155 -18.43 -5.23 6.22
CA LYS A 155 -18.72 -5.62 7.60
C LYS A 155 -20.20 -5.54 7.89
N ARG A 156 -20.73 -6.55 8.55
CA ARG A 156 -22.09 -6.56 9.09
C ARG A 156 -22.10 -5.88 10.45
N ILE A 157 -23.07 -5.00 10.65
CA ILE A 157 -23.34 -4.33 11.94
C ILE A 157 -24.79 -4.62 12.31
N ASN A 158 -25.00 -5.14 13.50
CA ASN A 158 -26.34 -5.33 14.05
C ASN A 158 -26.83 -3.99 14.61
N LYS A 159 -28.14 -3.76 14.46
CA LYS A 159 -28.82 -2.53 14.91
C LYS A 159 -29.11 -2.61 16.39
#